data_13b6d104208d7a3960ab545f7e9fcc04
#
_entry.id   13b6d104208d7a3960ab545f7e9fcc04
#
_cell.length_a   1.000
_cell.length_b   1.000
_cell.length_c   1.000
_cell.angle_alpha   90.00
_cell.angle_beta   90.00
_cell.angle_gamma   90.00
#
_symmetry.space_group_name_H-M   'P 1'
#
loop_
_entity.id
_entity.type
_entity.pdbx_description
1 polymer ?
#
loop_
_entity_poly.entity_id
_entity_poly.type
_entity_poly.pdbx_seq_one_letter_code
_entity_poly.pdbx_strand_id
1 'polypeptide(L)'
;MEIKELELHANHIRKNILTEVHSANSGHPGGSLSGADILTEIYFEQMDINKENIDSIDRDRFVLSKGHASPLLYGTLKEKGLLEDDLTTFRKINSNLQGHPNMNEVVGVDMSTGSLGQGISCAVGMAIVNKLVDKNNHRIFTQ
;
A
#
# COMPACT_ATOMS: atom_id res chain seq x y z
N MET A 1 -17.03 8.97 -4.30
CA MET A 1 -16.85 9.71 -3.00
C MET A 1 -16.78 11.20 -3.27
N GLU A 2 -17.20 12.06 -2.34
CA GLU A 2 -17.04 13.50 -2.50
C GLU A 2 -15.57 13.91 -2.33
N ILE A 3 -15.13 14.96 -3.07
CA ILE A 3 -13.71 15.41 -3.04
C ILE A 3 -13.25 15.72 -1.61
N LYS A 4 -14.10 16.32 -0.78
CA LYS A 4 -13.77 16.64 0.62
C LYS A 4 -13.51 15.40 1.48
N GLU A 5 -14.16 14.28 1.18
CA GLU A 5 -13.94 13.00 1.87
C GLU A 5 -12.58 12.42 1.47
N LEU A 6 -12.24 12.49 0.17
CA LEU A 6 -10.91 12.07 -0.32
C LEU A 6 -9.80 12.93 0.29
N GLU A 7 -9.97 14.24 0.38
CA GLU A 7 -9.03 15.14 1.06
C GLU A 7 -8.85 14.77 2.54
N LEU A 8 -9.92 14.36 3.22
CA LEU A 8 -9.85 13.92 4.61
C LEU A 8 -9.06 12.61 4.75
N HIS A 9 -9.33 11.62 3.89
CA HIS A 9 -8.57 10.37 3.87
C HIS A 9 -7.09 10.62 3.57
N ALA A 10 -6.76 11.47 2.59
CA ALA A 10 -5.40 11.85 2.29
C ALA A 10 -4.67 12.49 3.50
N ASN A 11 -5.39 13.33 4.26
CA ASN A 11 -4.85 13.93 5.48
C ASN A 11 -4.64 12.89 6.59
N HIS A 12 -5.53 11.92 6.75
CA HIS A 12 -5.35 10.83 7.70
C HIS A 12 -4.15 9.94 7.30
N ILE A 13 -3.99 9.62 6.03
CA ILE A 13 -2.82 8.90 5.53
C ILE A 13 -1.53 9.67 5.84
N ARG A 14 -1.49 10.98 5.63
CA ARG A 14 -0.32 11.81 6.00
C ARG A 14 -0.03 11.75 7.50
N LYS A 15 -1.06 11.79 8.36
CA LYS A 15 -0.87 11.63 9.82
C LYS A 15 -0.31 10.26 10.16
N ASN A 16 -0.81 9.20 9.53
CA ASN A 16 -0.31 7.84 9.72
C ASN A 16 1.16 7.74 9.34
N ILE A 17 1.55 8.25 8.17
CA ILE A 17 2.96 8.32 7.72
C ILE A 17 3.84 9.03 8.74
N LEU A 18 3.42 10.19 9.24
CA LEU A 18 4.18 10.96 10.22
C LEU A 18 4.29 10.21 11.56
N THR A 19 3.25 9.52 11.98
CA THR A 19 3.27 8.67 13.18
C THR A 19 4.32 7.58 13.07
N GLU A 20 4.36 6.86 11.96
CA GLU A 20 5.33 5.80 11.70
C GLU A 20 6.76 6.33 11.70
N VAL A 21 7.04 7.33 10.87
CA VAL A 21 8.38 7.90 10.70
C VAL A 21 8.89 8.54 12.00
N HIS A 22 8.03 9.26 12.72
CA HIS A 22 8.37 9.89 14.01
C HIS A 22 8.67 8.83 15.07
N SER A 23 7.82 7.82 15.20
CA SER A 23 7.99 6.76 16.22
C SER A 23 9.26 5.93 16.02
N ALA A 24 9.70 5.78 14.77
CA ALA A 24 10.92 5.07 14.44
C ALA A 24 12.17 5.96 14.43
N ASN A 25 12.03 7.29 14.49
CA ASN A 25 13.10 8.26 14.20
C ASN A 25 13.84 7.94 12.88
N SER A 26 13.13 7.35 11.91
CA SER A 26 13.71 6.79 10.69
C SER A 26 12.63 6.59 9.63
N GLY A 27 12.98 6.78 8.39
CA GLY A 27 12.07 6.56 7.25
C GLY A 27 12.32 7.54 6.11
N HIS A 28 11.41 7.54 5.15
CA HIS A 28 11.48 8.37 3.95
C HIS A 28 10.21 9.25 3.84
N PRO A 29 10.07 10.30 4.68
CA PRO A 29 8.84 11.08 4.73
C PRO A 29 8.50 11.75 3.39
N GLY A 30 9.49 12.27 2.66
CA GLY A 30 9.26 12.89 1.36
C GLY A 30 8.67 11.93 0.34
N GLY A 31 9.27 10.74 0.20
CA GLY A 31 8.80 9.68 -0.70
C GLY A 31 7.44 9.11 -0.32
N SER A 32 7.11 9.13 0.97
CA SER A 32 5.82 8.65 1.47
C SER A 32 4.73 9.72 1.32
N LEU A 33 4.96 10.95 1.79
CA LEU A 33 3.96 12.03 1.76
C LEU A 33 3.57 12.42 0.33
N SER A 34 4.51 12.36 -0.62
CA SER A 34 4.26 12.72 -2.03
C SER A 34 3.25 11.80 -2.73
N GLY A 35 3.03 10.59 -2.21
CA GLY A 35 2.08 9.63 -2.78
C GLY A 35 0.70 9.62 -2.13
N ALA A 36 0.48 10.40 -1.07
CA ALA A 36 -0.74 10.29 -0.26
C ALA A 36 -2.03 10.50 -1.07
N ASP A 37 -2.10 11.55 -1.88
CA ASP A 37 -3.30 11.83 -2.70
C ASP A 37 -3.51 10.75 -3.77
N ILE A 38 -2.41 10.27 -4.39
CA ILE A 38 -2.47 9.23 -5.41
C ILE A 38 -3.00 7.91 -4.82
N LEU A 39 -2.47 7.47 -3.66
CA LEU A 39 -2.96 6.26 -3.04
C LEU A 39 -4.38 6.41 -2.48
N THR A 40 -4.75 7.59 -2.04
CA THR A 40 -6.13 7.88 -1.65
C THR A 40 -7.07 7.63 -2.83
N GLU A 41 -6.81 8.24 -3.99
CA GLU A 41 -7.62 8.02 -5.18
C GLU A 41 -7.66 6.53 -5.58
N ILE A 42 -6.50 5.85 -5.62
CA ILE A 42 -6.43 4.44 -5.98
C ILE A 42 -7.24 3.57 -5.03
N TYR A 43 -7.02 3.66 -3.72
CA TYR A 43 -7.63 2.75 -2.75
C TYR A 43 -9.08 3.07 -2.41
N PHE A 44 -9.51 4.33 -2.55
CA PHE A 44 -10.87 4.73 -2.13
C PHE A 44 -11.84 4.89 -3.29
N GLU A 45 -11.34 5.12 -4.52
CA GLU A 45 -12.21 5.31 -5.71
C GLU A 45 -11.98 4.27 -6.81
N GLN A 46 -10.74 3.81 -7.00
CA GLN A 46 -10.43 3.00 -8.18
C GLN A 46 -10.37 1.50 -7.89
N MET A 47 -9.76 1.07 -6.80
CA MET A 47 -9.52 -0.34 -6.51
C MET A 47 -10.75 -1.02 -5.90
N ASP A 48 -11.04 -2.21 -6.39
CA ASP A 48 -11.90 -3.17 -5.70
C ASP A 48 -11.07 -3.93 -4.65
N ILE A 49 -10.99 -3.35 -3.46
CA ILE A 49 -10.33 -3.91 -2.28
C ILE A 49 -11.06 -3.49 -1.00
N ASN A 50 -11.40 -4.46 -0.17
CA ASN A 50 -12.07 -4.27 1.11
C ASN A 50 -11.82 -5.50 2.01
N LYS A 51 -12.34 -5.48 3.25
CA LYS A 51 -12.15 -6.58 4.21
C LYS A 51 -12.76 -7.90 3.75
N GLU A 52 -13.86 -7.84 3.02
CA GLU A 52 -14.60 -9.01 2.57
C GLU A 52 -13.88 -9.74 1.43
N ASN A 53 -13.12 -9.00 0.60
CA ASN A 53 -12.43 -9.56 -0.55
C ASN A 53 -10.90 -9.61 -0.44
N ILE A 54 -10.33 -9.24 0.71
CA ILE A 54 -8.86 -9.10 0.87
C ILE A 54 -8.10 -10.39 0.50
N ASP A 55 -8.68 -11.55 0.73
CA ASP A 55 -8.09 -12.84 0.40
C ASP A 55 -8.51 -13.37 -0.98
N SER A 56 -9.37 -12.62 -1.70
CA SER A 56 -9.85 -13.04 -3.02
C SER A 56 -8.74 -12.98 -4.07
N ILE A 57 -8.69 -14.01 -4.91
CA ILE A 57 -7.81 -14.03 -6.08
C ILE A 57 -8.25 -13.01 -7.14
N ASP A 58 -9.52 -12.64 -7.15
CA ASP A 58 -10.15 -11.82 -8.19
C ASP A 58 -10.13 -10.33 -7.88
N ARG A 59 -9.64 -9.92 -6.68
CA ARG A 59 -9.54 -8.50 -6.33
C ARG A 59 -8.42 -7.77 -7.06
N ASP A 60 -8.57 -6.47 -7.19
CA ASP A 60 -7.49 -5.60 -7.67
C ASP A 60 -6.22 -5.70 -6.78
N ARG A 61 -5.05 -5.52 -7.36
CA ARG A 61 -3.74 -5.61 -6.71
C ARG A 61 -3.00 -4.28 -6.78
N PHE A 62 -2.19 -4.01 -5.76
CA PHE A 62 -1.32 -2.84 -5.73
C PHE A 62 0.12 -3.20 -5.43
N VAL A 63 1.06 -2.70 -6.24
CA VAL A 63 2.50 -2.87 -6.04
C VAL A 63 3.16 -1.53 -5.80
N LEU A 64 3.72 -1.33 -4.60
CA LEU A 64 4.52 -0.15 -4.29
C LEU A 64 5.94 -0.30 -4.85
N SER A 65 6.21 0.22 -6.04
CA SER A 65 7.51 0.08 -6.72
C SER A 65 8.64 0.89 -6.05
N LYS A 66 8.29 1.87 -5.23
CA LYS A 66 9.19 2.60 -4.32
C LYS A 66 9.09 2.04 -2.89
N GLY A 67 9.50 0.79 -2.69
CA GLY A 67 9.32 0.06 -1.43
C GLY A 67 9.83 0.76 -0.18
N HIS A 68 10.80 1.68 -0.30
CA HIS A 68 11.27 2.54 0.80
C HIS A 68 10.19 3.50 1.34
N ALA A 69 9.12 3.74 0.57
CA ALA A 69 7.95 4.50 1.01
C ALA A 69 6.89 3.60 1.67
N SER A 70 7.30 2.52 2.35
CA SER A 70 6.40 1.60 3.07
C SER A 70 5.43 2.30 4.03
N PRO A 71 5.78 3.42 4.72
CA PRO A 71 4.82 4.15 5.54
C PRO A 71 3.59 4.66 4.76
N LEU A 72 3.76 5.01 3.49
CA LEU A 72 2.64 5.38 2.64
C LEU A 72 1.65 4.22 2.46
N LEU A 73 2.16 3.02 2.17
CA LEU A 73 1.32 1.83 1.98
C LEU A 73 0.64 1.42 3.29
N TYR A 74 1.39 1.33 4.39
CA TYR A 74 0.83 0.97 5.70
C TYR A 74 -0.18 2.01 6.19
N GLY A 75 0.13 3.29 6.05
CA GLY A 75 -0.80 4.38 6.40
C GLY A 75 -2.09 4.34 5.59
N THR A 76 -2.01 3.95 4.31
CA THR A 76 -3.18 3.77 3.44
C THR A 76 -4.00 2.55 3.82
N LEU A 77 -3.35 1.40 4.05
CA LEU A 77 -4.03 0.17 4.51
C LEU A 77 -4.71 0.39 5.87
N LYS A 78 -4.07 1.13 6.77
CA LYS A 78 -4.65 1.50 8.08
C LYS A 78 -5.90 2.36 7.91
N GLU A 79 -5.84 3.39 7.08
CA GLU A 79 -6.98 4.29 6.82
C GLU A 79 -8.13 3.55 6.11
N LYS A 80 -7.82 2.62 5.21
CA LYS A 80 -8.80 1.75 4.56
C LYS A 80 -9.41 0.71 5.50
N GLY A 81 -8.84 0.54 6.71
CA GLY A 81 -9.27 -0.44 7.69
C GLY A 81 -8.81 -1.87 7.42
N LEU A 82 -7.80 -2.05 6.56
CA LEU A 82 -7.24 -3.36 6.19
C LEU A 82 -6.06 -3.78 7.06
N LEU A 83 -5.45 -2.83 7.77
CA LEU A 83 -4.30 -3.04 8.66
C LEU A 83 -4.71 -2.82 10.11
N GLU A 84 -4.48 -3.82 10.97
CA GLU A 84 -4.76 -3.71 12.40
C GLU A 84 -3.54 -3.35 13.25
N ASP A 85 -2.34 -3.60 12.74
CA ASP A 85 -1.07 -3.32 13.41
C ASP A 85 -1.00 -1.87 13.95
N ASP A 86 -0.26 -1.71 15.07
CA ASP A 86 0.04 -0.40 15.62
C ASP A 86 1.16 0.27 14.81
N LEU A 87 0.86 1.37 14.15
CA LEU A 87 1.79 2.13 13.32
C LEU A 87 3.03 2.60 14.08
N THR A 88 2.94 2.76 15.41
CA THR A 88 4.09 3.13 16.26
C THR A 88 5.15 2.04 16.35
N THR A 89 4.84 0.83 15.87
CA THR A 89 5.78 -0.30 15.83
C THR A 89 6.64 -0.32 14.56
N PHE A 90 6.45 0.62 13.65
CA PHE A 90 7.21 0.73 12.40
C PHE A 90 8.71 0.60 12.64
N ARG A 91 9.38 -0.28 11.89
CA ARG A 91 10.83 -0.60 11.98
C ARG A 91 11.30 -1.14 13.35
N LYS A 92 10.41 -1.49 14.26
CA LYS A 92 10.81 -2.13 15.51
C LYS A 92 11.07 -3.62 15.32
N ILE A 93 11.89 -4.18 16.20
CA ILE A 93 12.14 -5.63 16.24
C ILE A 93 10.80 -6.35 16.50
N ASN A 94 10.57 -7.44 15.77
CA ASN A 94 9.33 -8.24 15.80
C ASN A 94 8.06 -7.54 15.33
N SER A 95 8.17 -6.38 14.69
CA SER A 95 7.04 -5.74 14.01
C SER A 95 6.92 -6.26 12.58
N ASN A 96 5.69 -6.44 12.10
CA ASN A 96 5.41 -6.72 10.69
C ASN A 96 5.67 -5.50 9.80
N LEU A 97 5.60 -4.28 10.38
CA LEU A 97 5.73 -3.01 9.68
C LEU A 97 7.20 -2.64 9.48
N GLN A 98 7.85 -3.29 8.54
CA GLN A 98 9.26 -3.07 8.24
C GLN A 98 9.49 -1.91 7.25
N GLY A 99 10.73 -1.45 7.14
CA GLY A 99 11.13 -0.34 6.26
C GLY A 99 10.90 -0.57 4.77
N HIS A 100 10.65 -1.80 4.36
CA HIS A 100 10.17 -2.22 3.05
C HIS A 100 9.01 -3.19 3.24
N PRO A 101 7.94 -3.13 2.42
CA PRO A 101 6.78 -3.99 2.62
C PRO A 101 7.10 -5.45 2.34
N ASN A 102 6.60 -6.33 3.20
CA ASN A 102 6.72 -7.78 3.07
C ASN A 102 5.33 -8.41 2.92
N MET A 103 5.08 -9.02 1.77
CA MET A 103 3.79 -9.64 1.46
C MET A 103 3.45 -10.86 2.31
N ASN A 104 4.44 -11.46 2.97
CA ASN A 104 4.23 -12.62 3.83
C ASN A 104 3.85 -12.23 5.27
N GLU A 105 4.01 -10.97 5.64
CA GLU A 105 3.81 -10.47 7.01
C GLU A 105 2.65 -9.51 7.14
N VAL A 106 2.33 -8.78 6.07
CA VAL A 106 1.33 -7.71 6.13
C VAL A 106 0.20 -7.98 5.16
N VAL A 107 -1.00 -8.19 5.69
CA VAL A 107 -2.23 -8.35 4.89
C VAL A 107 -2.46 -7.10 4.03
N GLY A 108 -2.78 -7.30 2.76
CA GLY A 108 -2.98 -6.20 1.80
C GLY A 108 -1.70 -5.73 1.10
N VAL A 109 -0.54 -6.27 1.44
CA VAL A 109 0.70 -6.09 0.67
C VAL A 109 0.78 -7.20 -0.38
N ASP A 110 0.61 -6.83 -1.64
CA ASP A 110 0.55 -7.79 -2.75
C ASP A 110 1.92 -8.22 -3.29
N MET A 111 2.97 -7.44 -3.01
CA MET A 111 4.34 -7.72 -3.45
C MET A 111 5.36 -7.13 -2.48
N SER A 112 6.31 -7.94 -2.07
CA SER A 112 7.50 -7.46 -1.33
C SER A 112 8.38 -6.66 -2.29
N THR A 113 8.71 -5.41 -1.92
CA THR A 113 9.50 -4.51 -2.75
C THR A 113 10.58 -3.82 -1.94
N GLY A 114 11.58 -3.24 -2.62
CA GLY A 114 12.70 -2.56 -1.97
C GLY A 114 13.68 -2.00 -3.00
N SER A 115 14.06 -2.80 -3.98
CA SER A 115 14.88 -2.35 -5.10
C SER A 115 14.05 -1.47 -6.04
N LEU A 116 14.45 -0.21 -6.15
CA LEU A 116 13.75 0.81 -6.95
C LEU A 116 13.58 0.37 -8.40
N GLY A 117 12.36 0.49 -8.90
CA GLY A 117 12.00 0.15 -10.28
C GLY A 117 11.71 -1.32 -10.54
N GLN A 118 12.06 -2.24 -9.64
CA GLN A 118 11.73 -3.66 -9.83
C GLN A 118 10.24 -3.97 -9.59
N GLY A 119 9.60 -3.24 -8.70
CA GLY A 119 8.17 -3.42 -8.40
C GLY A 119 7.29 -3.28 -9.64
N ILE A 120 7.53 -2.29 -10.49
CA ILE A 120 6.77 -2.10 -11.73
C ILE A 120 6.94 -3.29 -12.70
N SER A 121 8.12 -3.88 -12.77
CA SER A 121 8.36 -5.08 -13.60
C SER A 121 7.56 -6.28 -13.07
N CYS A 122 7.49 -6.45 -11.75
CA CYS A 122 6.64 -7.46 -11.14
C CYS A 122 5.16 -7.20 -11.42
N ALA A 123 4.71 -5.95 -11.31
CA ALA A 123 3.32 -5.56 -11.62
C ALA A 123 2.95 -5.87 -13.08
N VAL A 124 3.86 -5.63 -14.03
CA VAL A 124 3.66 -6.00 -15.43
C VAL A 124 3.54 -7.52 -15.57
N GLY A 125 4.41 -8.30 -14.90
CA GLY A 125 4.31 -9.76 -14.88
C GLY A 125 2.96 -10.25 -14.35
N MET A 126 2.50 -9.68 -13.23
CA MET A 126 1.18 -9.98 -12.65
C MET A 126 0.04 -9.68 -13.64
N ALA A 127 0.09 -8.52 -14.31
CA ALA A 127 -0.92 -8.14 -15.29
C ALA A 127 -0.93 -9.05 -16.53
N ILE A 128 0.24 -9.53 -16.98
CA ILE A 128 0.35 -10.49 -18.08
C ILE A 128 -0.28 -11.82 -17.68
N VAL A 129 0.05 -12.36 -16.51
CA VAL A 129 -0.52 -13.63 -16.01
C VAL A 129 -2.04 -13.50 -15.89
N ASN A 130 -2.51 -12.43 -15.24
CA ASN A 130 -3.94 -12.15 -15.08
C ASN A 130 -4.68 -12.17 -16.44
N LYS A 131 -4.13 -11.47 -17.43
CA LYS A 131 -4.79 -11.32 -18.74
C LYS A 131 -4.71 -12.58 -19.63
N LEU A 132 -3.57 -13.25 -19.65
CA LEU A 132 -3.28 -14.32 -20.61
C LEU A 132 -3.50 -15.73 -20.05
N VAL A 133 -3.26 -15.93 -18.76
CA VAL A 133 -3.34 -17.24 -18.10
C VAL A 133 -4.68 -17.40 -17.37
N ASP A 134 -4.92 -16.52 -16.38
CA ASP A 134 -6.08 -16.62 -15.50
C ASP A 134 -7.36 -16.11 -16.19
N LYS A 135 -7.21 -15.28 -17.25
CA LYS A 135 -8.32 -14.63 -17.98
C LYS A 135 -9.26 -13.88 -17.04
N ASN A 136 -8.68 -13.30 -16.02
CA ASN A 136 -9.37 -12.54 -14.99
C ASN A 136 -9.42 -11.04 -15.35
N ASN A 137 -10.34 -10.30 -14.75
CA ASN A 137 -10.54 -8.87 -15.05
C ASN A 137 -10.05 -7.94 -13.94
N HIS A 138 -9.42 -8.46 -12.87
CA HIS A 138 -8.88 -7.59 -11.84
C HIS A 138 -7.70 -6.75 -12.38
N ARG A 139 -7.54 -5.57 -11.81
CA ARG A 139 -6.51 -4.60 -12.25
C ARG A 139 -5.28 -4.67 -11.36
N ILE A 140 -4.14 -4.33 -11.95
CA ILE A 140 -2.87 -4.21 -11.23
C ILE A 140 -2.47 -2.73 -11.25
N PHE A 141 -2.42 -2.12 -10.08
CA PHE A 141 -1.97 -0.75 -9.87
C PHE A 141 -0.53 -0.74 -9.38
N THR A 142 0.23 0.31 -9.70
CA THR A 142 1.61 0.48 -9.23
C THR A 142 1.98 1.96 -9.11
N GLN A 143 2.83 2.26 -8.14
CA GLN A 143 3.42 3.58 -7.93
C GLN A 143 4.91 3.47 -7.56
#